data_d9b04ae25b324e5879927f9d41ecc395
#
_entry.id   d9b04ae25b324e5879927f9d41ecc395
#
_cell.length_a   1.000
_cell.length_b   1.000
_cell.length_c   1.000
_cell.angle_alpha   90.00
_cell.angle_beta   90.00
_cell.angle_gamma   90.00
#
_symmetry.space_group_name_H-M   'P 1'
#
loop_
_entity.id
_entity.type
_entity.pdbx_description
1 polymer ?
#
loop_
_entity_poly.entity_id
_entity_poly.type
_entity_poly.pdbx_seq_one_letter_code
_entity_poly.pdbx_strand_id
1 'polypeptide(L)'
;MKYLVIDTIHEADEEVASVINSIKEISEDTQVIYTDKLNIKNCCGCTYCWLKTPGICAINDDYHIISEKILSANNVIIIGESKLGFISYKVKNIMDRILPIVVPYLTITNGEMRHLSRYDKTWNIGLIYKNEGENEFLNKWMERVTLNFHSKSLGAYEIGNKEAWINGISNI
;
A
#
# COMPACT_ATOMS: atom_id res chain seq x y z
N MET A 1 -12.29 -12.62 3.38
CA MET A 1 -11.12 -11.81 3.81
C MET A 1 -11.19 -10.48 3.07
N LYS A 2 -11.04 -9.35 3.77
CA LYS A 2 -11.31 -8.03 3.19
C LYS A 2 -10.11 -7.49 2.42
N TYR A 3 -10.29 -7.24 1.13
CA TYR A 3 -9.29 -6.60 0.28
C TYR A 3 -9.58 -5.12 0.10
N LEU A 4 -8.52 -4.32 0.08
CA LEU A 4 -8.53 -2.94 -0.37
C LEU A 4 -7.60 -2.82 -1.56
N VAL A 5 -8.12 -2.41 -2.70
CA VAL A 5 -7.32 -2.07 -3.88
C VAL A 5 -7.21 -0.55 -3.94
N ILE A 6 -6.00 -0.03 -4.03
CA ILE A 6 -5.72 1.39 -4.22
C ILE A 6 -5.10 1.56 -5.61
N ASP A 7 -5.91 2.03 -6.53
CA ASP A 7 -5.46 2.34 -7.89
C ASP A 7 -4.88 3.76 -7.94
N THR A 8 -3.61 3.86 -8.34
CA THR A 8 -2.90 5.13 -8.52
C THR A 8 -2.69 5.50 -9.99
N ILE A 9 -3.22 4.70 -10.92
CA ILE A 9 -3.10 4.93 -12.37
C ILE A 9 -4.30 5.75 -12.85
N HIS A 10 -5.35 5.07 -13.27
CA HIS A 10 -6.60 5.70 -13.72
C HIS A 10 -7.71 4.64 -13.84
N GLU A 11 -8.94 4.98 -13.43
CA GLU A 11 -10.10 4.07 -13.50
C GLU A 11 -10.38 3.51 -14.90
N ALA A 12 -10.12 4.30 -15.94
CA ALA A 12 -10.36 3.90 -17.33
C ALA A 12 -9.25 3.02 -17.94
N ASP A 13 -8.22 2.65 -17.18
CA ASP A 13 -7.17 1.75 -17.67
C ASP A 13 -7.69 0.31 -17.70
N GLU A 14 -7.72 -0.29 -18.90
CA GLU A 14 -8.32 -1.63 -19.12
C GLU A 14 -7.53 -2.75 -18.42
N GLU A 15 -6.19 -2.64 -18.34
CA GLU A 15 -5.38 -3.64 -17.63
C GLU A 15 -5.63 -3.57 -16.12
N VAL A 16 -5.71 -2.37 -15.58
CA VAL A 16 -6.07 -2.13 -14.17
C VAL A 16 -7.47 -2.68 -13.87
N ALA A 17 -8.44 -2.40 -14.73
CA ALA A 17 -9.79 -2.93 -14.59
C ALA A 17 -9.83 -4.47 -14.59
N SER A 18 -9.03 -5.12 -15.45
CA SER A 18 -8.88 -6.58 -15.48
C SER A 18 -8.30 -7.13 -14.18
N VAL A 19 -7.27 -6.49 -13.62
CA VAL A 19 -6.68 -6.85 -12.31
C VAL A 19 -7.72 -6.74 -11.21
N ILE A 20 -8.42 -5.60 -11.13
CA ILE A 20 -9.46 -5.35 -10.11
C ILE A 20 -10.55 -6.41 -10.17
N ASN A 21 -11.01 -6.77 -11.37
CA ASN A 21 -12.03 -7.81 -11.54
C ASN A 21 -11.52 -9.17 -11.05
N SER A 22 -10.29 -9.54 -11.38
CA SER A 22 -9.70 -10.79 -10.90
C SER A 22 -9.54 -10.81 -9.37
N ILE A 23 -9.21 -9.69 -8.73
CA ILE A 23 -9.16 -9.59 -7.27
C ILE A 23 -10.56 -9.74 -6.65
N LYS A 24 -11.60 -9.19 -7.29
CA LYS A 24 -13.00 -9.37 -6.85
C LYS A 24 -13.46 -10.82 -6.97
N GLU A 25 -12.96 -11.58 -7.95
CA GLU A 25 -13.20 -13.02 -8.05
C GLU A 25 -12.56 -13.82 -6.90
N ILE A 26 -11.39 -13.35 -6.38
CA ILE A 26 -10.75 -13.95 -5.22
C ILE A 26 -11.52 -13.65 -3.93
N SER A 27 -12.11 -12.46 -3.81
CA SER A 27 -12.87 -12.06 -2.62
C SER A 27 -13.99 -11.08 -2.98
N GLU A 28 -15.24 -11.46 -2.66
CA GLU A 28 -16.41 -10.57 -2.81
C GLU A 28 -16.31 -9.32 -1.91
N ASP A 29 -15.59 -9.40 -0.77
CA ASP A 29 -15.34 -8.25 0.12
C ASP A 29 -14.10 -7.47 -0.34
N THR A 30 -14.17 -6.97 -1.58
CA THR A 30 -13.13 -6.13 -2.19
C THR A 30 -13.62 -4.70 -2.36
N GLN A 31 -12.93 -3.77 -1.73
CA GLN A 31 -13.15 -2.34 -1.91
C GLN A 31 -12.08 -1.75 -2.81
N VAL A 32 -12.46 -0.80 -3.67
CA VAL A 32 -11.54 -0.14 -4.60
C VAL A 32 -11.56 1.36 -4.35
N ILE A 33 -10.38 1.96 -4.33
CA ILE A 33 -10.18 3.42 -4.30
C ILE A 33 -9.43 3.81 -5.56
N TYR A 34 -10.00 4.73 -6.31
CA TYR A 34 -9.38 5.39 -7.47
C TYR A 34 -8.82 6.74 -7.03
N THR A 35 -7.49 6.85 -6.96
CA THR A 35 -6.83 8.05 -6.43
C THR A 35 -6.92 9.26 -7.35
N ASP A 36 -7.19 9.07 -8.63
CA ASP A 36 -7.46 10.13 -9.60
C ASP A 36 -8.76 10.90 -9.32
N LYS A 37 -9.68 10.31 -8.55
CA LYS A 37 -10.93 10.95 -8.08
C LYS A 37 -10.78 11.69 -6.75
N LEU A 38 -9.59 11.66 -6.15
CA LEU A 38 -9.34 12.21 -4.83
C LEU A 38 -8.33 13.37 -4.90
N ASN A 39 -8.55 14.38 -4.09
CA ASN A 39 -7.57 15.44 -3.89
C ASN A 39 -6.56 15.03 -2.81
N ILE A 40 -5.44 14.45 -3.24
CA ILE A 40 -4.40 13.94 -2.34
C ILE A 40 -3.14 14.80 -2.51
N LYS A 41 -2.77 15.53 -1.45
CA LYS A 41 -1.53 16.31 -1.38
C LYS A 41 -0.35 15.41 -1.01
N ASN A 42 0.84 15.85 -1.37
CA ASN A 42 2.07 15.13 -1.02
C ASN A 42 2.41 15.24 0.48
N CYS A 43 3.02 14.19 1.03
CA CYS A 43 3.59 14.25 2.37
C CYS A 43 4.69 15.31 2.43
N CYS A 44 4.61 16.24 3.39
CA CYS A 44 5.61 17.28 3.60
C CYS A 44 6.61 16.95 4.73
N GLY A 45 6.56 15.76 5.30
CA GLY A 45 7.48 15.31 6.36
C GLY A 45 7.35 16.06 7.69
N CYS A 46 6.23 16.70 7.97
CA CYS A 46 6.04 17.56 9.15
C CYS A 46 6.01 16.82 10.50
N THR A 47 5.91 15.50 10.51
CA THR A 47 5.82 14.62 11.70
C THR A 47 4.64 14.89 12.64
N TYR A 48 3.70 15.74 12.27
CA TYR A 48 2.54 16.09 13.14
C TYR A 48 1.66 14.85 13.41
N CYS A 49 1.54 13.93 12.46
CA CYS A 49 0.84 12.66 12.62
C CYS A 49 1.42 11.74 13.72
N TRP A 50 2.60 12.06 14.23
CA TRP A 50 3.22 11.41 15.37
C TRP A 50 3.16 12.25 16.64
N LEU A 51 3.36 13.58 16.52
CA LEU A 51 3.65 14.46 17.66
C LEU A 51 2.47 15.34 18.08
N LYS A 52 1.66 15.83 17.13
CA LYS A 52 0.58 16.79 17.41
C LYS A 52 -0.81 16.19 17.21
N THR A 53 -0.99 15.37 16.17
CA THR A 53 -2.24 14.69 15.83
C THR A 53 -2.01 13.18 15.74
N PRO A 54 -1.64 12.49 16.84
CA PRO A 54 -1.21 11.09 16.80
C PRO A 54 -2.23 10.19 16.09
N GLY A 55 -1.78 9.51 15.03
CA GLY A 55 -2.62 8.61 14.24
C GLY A 55 -3.35 9.28 13.07
N ILE A 56 -3.32 10.62 12.96
CA ILE A 56 -4.04 11.37 11.93
C ILE A 56 -3.06 12.29 11.19
N CYS A 57 -3.09 12.26 9.85
CA CYS A 57 -2.30 13.21 9.06
C CYS A 57 -2.85 14.62 9.24
N ALA A 58 -1.96 15.59 9.51
CA ALA A 58 -2.34 17.00 9.69
C ALA A 58 -2.72 17.71 8.37
N ILE A 59 -2.43 17.11 7.22
CA ILE A 59 -2.85 17.63 5.92
C ILE A 59 -4.33 17.31 5.74
N ASN A 60 -5.15 18.35 5.66
CA ASN A 60 -6.58 18.22 5.42
C ASN A 60 -6.83 18.04 3.92
N ASP A 61 -7.09 16.81 3.51
CA ASP A 61 -7.40 16.38 2.15
C ASP A 61 -8.07 14.99 2.17
N ASP A 62 -8.35 14.41 1.00
CA ASP A 62 -9.08 13.15 0.89
C ASP A 62 -8.28 11.90 1.29
N TYR A 63 -7.00 12.05 1.68
CA TYR A 63 -6.20 10.90 2.11
C TYR A 63 -6.75 10.20 3.37
N HIS A 64 -7.55 10.89 4.19
CA HIS A 64 -8.20 10.28 5.36
C HIS A 64 -9.07 9.08 4.96
N ILE A 65 -9.73 9.13 3.77
CA ILE A 65 -10.52 8.02 3.22
C ILE A 65 -9.65 6.78 3.04
N ILE A 66 -8.45 6.95 2.48
CA ILE A 66 -7.49 5.86 2.27
C ILE A 66 -7.04 5.28 3.62
N SER A 67 -6.68 6.14 4.57
CA SER A 67 -6.22 5.71 5.90
C SER A 67 -7.27 4.86 6.63
N GLU A 68 -8.53 5.29 6.64
CA GLU A 68 -9.64 4.57 7.27
C GLU A 68 -9.87 3.21 6.59
N LYS A 69 -9.78 3.16 5.27
CA LYS A 69 -9.96 1.92 4.52
C LYS A 69 -8.80 0.94 4.77
N ILE A 70 -7.56 1.41 4.82
CA ILE A 70 -6.41 0.58 5.19
C ILE A 70 -6.64 -0.02 6.58
N LEU A 71 -7.02 0.78 7.57
CA LEU A 71 -7.29 0.29 8.92
C LEU A 71 -8.40 -0.76 8.97
N SER A 72 -9.35 -0.75 8.04
CA SER A 72 -10.45 -1.71 7.97
C SER A 72 -10.15 -2.97 7.15
N ALA A 73 -9.14 -2.95 6.29
CA ALA A 73 -8.79 -4.07 5.40
C ALA A 73 -7.94 -5.15 6.10
N ASN A 74 -7.82 -6.33 5.49
CA ASN A 74 -6.83 -7.35 5.84
C ASN A 74 -5.67 -7.32 4.84
N ASN A 75 -5.99 -7.19 3.57
CA ASN A 75 -5.04 -7.16 2.46
C ASN A 75 -5.18 -5.84 1.72
N VAL A 76 -4.06 -5.16 1.50
CA VAL A 76 -3.98 -3.90 0.75
C VAL A 76 -3.15 -4.14 -0.50
N ILE A 77 -3.75 -3.99 -1.66
CA ILE A 77 -3.08 -4.09 -2.95
C ILE A 77 -2.99 -2.70 -3.55
N ILE A 78 -1.77 -2.24 -3.78
CA ILE A 78 -1.55 -0.97 -4.46
C ILE A 78 -1.25 -1.27 -5.93
N ILE A 79 -2.02 -0.65 -6.83
CA ILE A 79 -1.77 -0.72 -8.27
C ILE A 79 -1.17 0.62 -8.70
N GLY A 80 -0.04 0.56 -9.40
CA GLY A 80 0.62 1.78 -9.82
C GLY A 80 1.61 1.59 -10.95
N GLU A 81 2.20 2.69 -11.40
CA GLU A 81 3.27 2.66 -12.38
C GLU A 81 4.62 2.52 -11.71
N SER A 82 5.54 1.83 -12.39
CA SER A 82 6.96 1.95 -12.13
C SER A 82 7.58 2.96 -13.11
N LYS A 83 8.65 3.59 -12.68
CA LYS A 83 9.41 4.54 -13.48
C LYS A 83 10.88 4.50 -13.07
N LEU A 84 11.78 4.36 -14.04
CA LEU A 84 13.22 4.22 -13.79
C LEU A 84 13.54 3.06 -12.82
N GLY A 85 12.86 1.92 -12.97
CA GLY A 85 13.08 0.73 -12.14
C GLY A 85 12.42 0.77 -10.76
N PHE A 86 11.80 1.89 -10.38
CA PHE A 86 11.16 2.06 -9.06
C PHE A 86 9.71 2.52 -9.19
N ILE A 87 8.98 2.57 -8.07
CA ILE A 87 7.59 3.02 -8.01
C ILE A 87 7.44 4.49 -8.37
N SER A 88 6.31 4.85 -8.99
CA SER A 88 5.95 6.23 -9.28
C SER A 88 5.78 7.07 -8.00
N TYR A 89 5.87 8.39 -8.16
CA TYR A 89 5.64 9.30 -7.03
C TYR A 89 4.24 9.16 -6.41
N LYS A 90 3.23 8.77 -7.19
CA LYS A 90 1.87 8.54 -6.69
C LYS A 90 1.83 7.38 -5.70
N VAL A 91 2.40 6.23 -6.08
CA VAL A 91 2.53 5.07 -5.17
C VAL A 91 3.35 5.46 -3.94
N LYS A 92 4.49 6.13 -4.15
CA LYS A 92 5.35 6.57 -3.05
C LYS A 92 4.63 7.48 -2.08
N ASN A 93 3.84 8.43 -2.57
CA ASN A 93 3.06 9.33 -1.72
C ASN A 93 2.02 8.60 -0.87
N ILE A 94 1.32 7.60 -1.44
CA ILE A 94 0.42 6.75 -0.66
C ILE A 94 1.19 6.07 0.48
N MET A 95 2.34 5.48 0.19
CA MET A 95 3.17 4.79 1.18
C MET A 95 3.75 5.73 2.24
N ASP A 96 4.18 6.94 1.88
CA ASP A 96 4.71 7.92 2.85
C ASP A 96 3.62 8.41 3.81
N ARG A 97 2.39 8.47 3.37
CA ARG A 97 1.27 8.94 4.18
C ARG A 97 0.63 7.84 5.06
N ILE A 98 1.09 6.60 4.96
CA ILE A 98 0.72 5.51 5.88
C ILE A 98 1.39 5.67 7.27
N LEU A 99 2.43 6.48 7.42
CA LEU A 99 3.18 6.68 8.67
C LEU A 99 2.33 6.86 9.94
N PRO A 100 1.14 7.49 9.94
CA PRO A 100 0.28 7.55 11.12
C PRO A 100 -0.09 6.19 11.74
N ILE A 101 -0.01 5.10 10.97
CA ILE A 101 -0.35 3.73 11.41
C ILE A 101 0.66 3.20 12.45
N VAL A 102 1.90 3.69 12.43
CA VAL A 102 2.93 3.36 13.41
C VAL A 102 3.17 4.54 14.35
N VAL A 103 3.83 4.28 15.48
CA VAL A 103 4.25 5.33 16.40
C VAL A 103 5.73 5.68 16.19
N PRO A 104 6.20 6.87 16.65
CA PRO A 104 7.61 7.25 16.50
C PRO A 104 8.57 6.44 17.38
N TYR A 105 8.05 5.69 18.35
CA TYR A 105 8.86 4.87 19.24
C TYR A 105 9.42 3.66 18.52
N LEU A 106 10.65 3.29 18.86
CA LEU A 106 11.39 2.22 18.22
C LEU A 106 11.60 1.05 19.19
N THR A 107 11.67 -0.13 18.60
CA THR A 107 12.03 -1.38 19.28
C THR A 107 13.03 -2.16 18.44
N ILE A 108 13.69 -3.13 19.03
CA ILE A 108 14.55 -4.08 18.32
C ILE A 108 13.78 -5.39 18.13
N THR A 109 13.54 -5.76 16.89
CA THR A 109 12.89 -7.01 16.53
C THR A 109 13.80 -7.78 15.57
N ASN A 110 14.19 -9.00 15.93
CA ASN A 110 15.11 -9.82 15.14
C ASN A 110 16.43 -9.12 14.78
N GLY A 111 16.98 -8.34 15.72
CA GLY A 111 18.24 -7.59 15.52
C GLY A 111 18.11 -6.31 14.68
N GLU A 112 16.92 -5.92 14.26
CA GLU A 112 16.68 -4.72 13.47
C GLU A 112 15.76 -3.74 14.20
N MET A 113 16.04 -2.44 14.00
CA MET A 113 15.24 -1.36 14.58
C MET A 113 13.94 -1.20 13.80
N ARG A 114 12.81 -1.19 14.50
CA ARG A 114 11.44 -1.08 13.93
C ARG A 114 10.59 -0.13 14.73
N HIS A 115 9.63 0.51 14.06
CA HIS A 115 8.58 1.26 14.76
C HIS A 115 7.65 0.31 15.51
N LEU A 116 7.13 0.76 16.64
CA LEU A 116 6.02 0.07 17.31
C LEU A 116 4.71 0.31 16.55
N SER A 117 3.85 -0.70 16.50
CA SER A 117 2.50 -0.56 15.97
C SER A 117 1.66 0.38 16.84
N ARG A 118 0.83 1.20 16.21
CA ARG A 118 -0.19 1.98 16.91
C ARG A 118 -1.44 1.16 17.22
N TYR A 119 -1.75 0.19 16.36
CA TYR A 119 -2.97 -0.61 16.43
C TYR A 119 -2.60 -2.08 16.63
N ASP A 120 -3.44 -2.79 17.39
CA ASP A 120 -3.34 -4.25 17.53
C ASP A 120 -3.93 -4.94 16.29
N LYS A 121 -3.35 -4.64 15.15
CA LYS A 121 -3.75 -5.17 13.84
C LYS A 121 -2.56 -5.12 12.88
N THR A 122 -2.49 -6.14 12.02
CA THR A 122 -1.56 -6.21 10.90
C THR A 122 -2.31 -6.21 9.57
N TRP A 123 -1.63 -5.77 8.53
CA TRP A 123 -2.12 -5.76 7.15
C TRP A 123 -1.13 -6.46 6.26
N ASN A 124 -1.61 -7.24 5.31
CA ASN A 124 -0.75 -7.71 4.24
C ASN A 124 -0.75 -6.65 3.13
N ILE A 125 0.41 -6.34 2.58
CA ILE A 125 0.53 -5.29 1.57
C ILE A 125 1.23 -5.85 0.34
N GLY A 126 0.64 -5.64 -0.83
CA GLY A 126 1.19 -6.03 -2.13
C GLY A 126 1.21 -4.87 -3.13
N LEU A 127 2.04 -4.99 -4.13
CA LEU A 127 2.18 -4.04 -5.24
C LEU A 127 1.97 -4.78 -6.56
N ILE A 128 1.10 -4.25 -7.41
CA ILE A 128 1.00 -4.64 -8.81
C ILE A 128 1.38 -3.40 -9.64
N TYR A 129 2.42 -3.53 -10.44
CA TYR A 129 2.95 -2.38 -11.17
C TYR A 129 2.89 -2.56 -12.68
N LYS A 130 2.68 -1.45 -13.38
CA LYS A 130 2.72 -1.31 -14.82
C LYS A 130 4.03 -0.67 -15.23
N ASN A 131 4.49 -0.95 -16.44
CA ASN A 131 5.75 -0.52 -17.03
C ASN A 131 7.00 -1.24 -16.45
N GLU A 132 8.18 -0.87 -16.94
CA GLU A 132 9.44 -1.49 -16.57
C GLU A 132 9.78 -1.26 -15.10
N GLY A 133 9.86 -2.34 -14.33
CA GLY A 133 10.28 -2.35 -12.93
C GLY A 133 11.36 -3.39 -12.68
N GLU A 134 12.25 -3.11 -11.74
CA GLU A 134 13.21 -4.10 -11.25
C GLU A 134 12.53 -5.00 -10.21
N ASN A 135 11.97 -6.12 -10.67
CA ASN A 135 11.13 -6.98 -9.84
C ASN A 135 11.82 -7.41 -8.54
N GLU A 136 13.09 -7.84 -8.59
CA GLU A 136 13.83 -8.25 -7.38
C GLU A 136 13.96 -7.09 -6.39
N PHE A 137 14.29 -5.90 -6.88
CA PHE A 137 14.42 -4.72 -6.03
C PHE A 137 13.07 -4.29 -5.44
N LEU A 138 12.00 -4.30 -6.23
CA LEU A 138 10.65 -3.95 -5.77
C LEU A 138 10.13 -4.95 -4.72
N ASN A 139 10.41 -6.24 -4.87
CA ASN A 139 10.08 -7.24 -3.85
C ASN A 139 10.86 -7.00 -2.55
N LYS A 140 12.17 -6.79 -2.60
CA LYS A 140 12.98 -6.45 -1.42
C LYS A 140 12.48 -5.16 -0.74
N TRP A 141 12.11 -4.16 -1.55
CA TRP A 141 11.56 -2.92 -1.02
C TRP A 141 10.21 -3.17 -0.31
N MET A 142 9.30 -3.95 -0.88
CA MET A 142 8.03 -4.32 -0.25
C MET A 142 8.22 -5.07 1.06
N GLU A 143 9.16 -6.04 1.11
CA GLU A 143 9.52 -6.75 2.34
C GLU A 143 10.00 -5.78 3.42
N ARG A 144 10.86 -4.82 3.08
CA ARG A 144 11.38 -3.82 4.02
C ARG A 144 10.29 -2.87 4.52
N VAL A 145 9.40 -2.45 3.65
CA VAL A 145 8.25 -1.60 4.01
C VAL A 145 7.32 -2.33 4.97
N THR A 146 6.92 -3.56 4.64
CA THR A 146 5.96 -4.32 5.44
C THR A 146 6.50 -4.69 6.82
N LEU A 147 7.80 -4.95 6.94
CA LEU A 147 8.46 -5.15 8.24
C LEU A 147 8.26 -3.97 9.19
N ASN A 148 8.32 -2.72 8.69
CA ASN A 148 8.10 -1.54 9.52
C ASN A 148 6.65 -1.37 9.99
N PHE A 149 5.71 -1.98 9.28
CA PHE A 149 4.29 -1.99 9.65
C PHE A 149 3.87 -3.27 10.40
N HIS A 150 4.83 -4.11 10.79
CA HIS A 150 4.57 -5.43 11.37
C HIS A 150 3.61 -6.28 10.51
N SER A 151 3.73 -6.13 9.20
CA SER A 151 2.84 -6.71 8.20
C SER A 151 3.60 -7.74 7.35
N LYS A 152 2.85 -8.53 6.58
CA LYS A 152 3.42 -9.47 5.62
C LYS A 152 3.44 -8.84 4.22
N SER A 153 4.54 -9.01 3.49
CA SER A 153 4.59 -8.68 2.07
C SER A 153 3.81 -9.72 1.26
N LEU A 154 2.93 -9.25 0.39
CA LEU A 154 2.28 -10.06 -0.64
C LEU A 154 3.08 -10.04 -1.96
N GLY A 155 4.25 -9.40 -1.95
CA GLY A 155 5.13 -9.27 -3.11
C GLY A 155 4.87 -8.03 -3.97
N ALA A 156 5.73 -7.88 -4.97
CA ALA A 156 5.61 -6.89 -6.04
C ALA A 156 5.62 -7.61 -7.38
N TYR A 157 4.64 -7.34 -8.23
CA TYR A 157 4.44 -8.07 -9.48
C TYR A 157 4.15 -7.12 -10.63
N GLU A 158 4.69 -7.45 -11.79
CA GLU A 158 4.30 -6.79 -13.03
C GLU A 158 2.86 -7.17 -13.40
N ILE A 159 2.08 -6.19 -13.83
CA ILE A 159 0.64 -6.34 -14.13
C ILE A 159 0.36 -7.44 -15.15
N GLY A 160 1.24 -7.60 -16.14
CA GLY A 160 1.15 -8.63 -17.18
C GLY A 160 1.35 -10.06 -16.66
N ASN A 161 1.99 -10.26 -15.51
CA ASN A 161 2.24 -11.58 -14.95
C ASN A 161 1.10 -12.04 -14.03
N LYS A 162 -0.08 -12.30 -14.64
CA LYS A 162 -1.32 -12.60 -13.93
C LYS A 162 -1.19 -13.79 -12.97
N GLU A 163 -0.56 -14.87 -13.41
CA GLU A 163 -0.40 -16.08 -12.60
C GLU A 163 0.42 -15.80 -11.32
N ALA A 164 1.51 -15.06 -11.46
CA ALA A 164 2.39 -14.75 -10.33
C ALA A 164 1.69 -13.90 -9.27
N TRP A 165 1.01 -12.82 -9.66
CA TRP A 165 0.36 -11.96 -8.68
C TRP A 165 -0.90 -12.61 -8.08
N ILE A 166 -1.68 -13.42 -8.83
CA ILE A 166 -2.79 -14.19 -8.26
C ILE A 166 -2.27 -15.12 -7.18
N ASN A 167 -1.23 -15.91 -7.47
CA ASN A 167 -0.63 -16.82 -6.50
C ASN A 167 -0.11 -16.06 -5.27
N GLY A 168 0.55 -14.92 -5.47
CA GLY A 168 1.11 -14.13 -4.37
C GLY A 168 0.06 -13.54 -3.43
N ILE A 169 -1.07 -13.07 -3.96
CA ILE A 169 -2.14 -12.44 -3.15
C ILE A 169 -3.16 -13.44 -2.60
N SER A 170 -3.23 -14.67 -3.14
CA SER A 170 -4.21 -15.69 -2.71
C SER A 170 -3.66 -16.63 -1.64
N ASN A 171 -2.34 -16.82 -1.55
CA ASN A 171 -1.68 -17.76 -0.63
C ASN A 171 -1.40 -17.10 0.75
N ILE A 172 -2.46 -16.68 1.45
CA ILE A 172 -2.38 -15.95 2.72
C ILE A 172 -2.86 -16.81 3.88
#